data_b8f7009647a7bc634939412a2b4b075c
#
_entry.id   b8f7009647a7bc634939412a2b4b075c
#
_cell.length_a   1.000
_cell.length_b   1.000
_cell.length_c   1.000
_cell.angle_alpha   90.00
_cell.angle_beta   90.00
_cell.angle_gamma   90.00
#
_symmetry.space_group_name_H-M   'P 1'
#
loop_
_entity.id
_entity.type
_entity.pdbx_description
1 polymer ?
#
loop_
_entity_poly.entity_id
_entity_poly.type
_entity_poly.pdbx_seq_one_letter_code
_entity_poly.pdbx_strand_id
1 'polypeptide(L)'
;MTAMGGFIHFNSGEKQGLSAHIVIPQGVVDERPCIVLNHPEQLCIACYFRPERYVCDEVRGYYDGLIYNLIHGLGIQGYQAHNFEALLKLRRSHELTHVFIAQSEYDENREYYEELTNTLRVIVIAERDFTLSAKSRLLVIHKPFSALSVANLLNGEMGERGFAEDQAAGRKPFTCVGVRALAVDDEEMNLMVAKGVLGNYGIEVDICLSGKEAIAQCGTTAYDIIFLDHMMPGFDGVETLKRIRELRNGMYQDLPVIALTANTVSGAREMFRNEGFTEFVPKPIERMVLERVLRKVLPKSCIQYSVTPANGEMPAGELPEAVQSVPADSPEQSEPTELLARQADTSTIPYDRLAQSGINVDVGLDYCAGDEDFYREMLRLFSAQGEEKRTEIAALYESADWADYAIKVHALKSTSLTIGAEALSAQAKELELAGKRGDVDFIRAHHHALLSAHEELCAQIIEL
;
A
#
# COMPACT_ATOMS: atom_id res chain seq x y z
N MET A 1 -20.98 9.57 17.57
CA MET A 1 -21.58 10.86 17.26
C MET A 1 -21.79 11.69 18.51
N THR A 2 -22.64 11.26 19.44
CA THR A 2 -22.94 12.01 20.69
C THR A 2 -21.69 12.32 21.52
N ALA A 3 -20.75 11.38 21.64
CA ALA A 3 -19.45 11.58 22.31
C ALA A 3 -18.56 12.66 21.66
N MET A 4 -18.81 13.01 20.40
CA MET A 4 -18.10 14.06 19.66
C MET A 4 -18.90 15.39 19.64
N GLY A 5 -19.98 15.50 20.39
CA GLY A 5 -20.87 16.66 20.38
C GLY A 5 -21.65 16.85 19.09
N GLY A 6 -21.67 15.85 18.22
CA GLY A 6 -22.36 15.89 16.94
C GLY A 6 -23.71 15.21 16.97
N PHE A 7 -24.47 15.38 15.90
CA PHE A 7 -25.77 14.73 15.72
C PHE A 7 -25.93 14.18 14.30
N ILE A 8 -26.84 13.20 14.19
CA ILE A 8 -27.28 12.62 12.93
C ILE A 8 -28.77 12.86 12.77
N HIS A 9 -29.19 13.33 11.61
CA HIS A 9 -30.58 13.46 11.25
C HIS A 9 -30.85 12.59 10.01
N PHE A 10 -31.89 11.73 10.11
CA PHE A 10 -32.32 10.87 9.01
C PHE A 10 -33.67 11.34 8.47
N ASN A 11 -33.73 11.50 7.15
CA ASN A 11 -34.98 11.67 6.42
C ASN A 11 -35.17 10.45 5.53
N SER A 12 -36.33 9.79 5.67
CA SER A 12 -36.72 8.68 4.80
C SER A 12 -38.15 8.92 4.27
N GLY A 13 -38.35 8.63 2.99
CA GLY A 13 -39.66 8.66 2.34
C GLY A 13 -39.91 7.37 1.57
N GLU A 14 -41.16 6.93 1.50
CA GLU A 14 -41.54 5.77 0.72
C GLU A 14 -41.19 6.04 -0.76
N LYS A 15 -40.31 5.18 -1.35
CA LYS A 15 -39.72 5.34 -2.69
C LYS A 15 -38.71 6.48 -2.89
N GLN A 16 -38.37 7.25 -1.85
CA GLN A 16 -37.39 8.35 -1.91
C GLN A 16 -36.03 7.98 -1.32
N GLY A 17 -35.90 6.77 -0.74
CA GLY A 17 -34.66 6.33 -0.12
C GLY A 17 -34.42 6.92 1.28
N LEU A 18 -33.20 6.93 1.72
CA LEU A 18 -32.74 7.42 3.01
C LEU A 18 -31.70 8.54 2.82
N SER A 19 -31.97 9.71 3.39
CA SER A 19 -30.99 10.79 3.48
C SER A 19 -30.49 10.92 4.92
N ALA A 20 -29.17 10.94 5.11
CA ALA A 20 -28.56 11.11 6.42
C ALA A 20 -27.75 12.41 6.46
N HIS A 21 -28.11 13.32 7.33
CA HIS A 21 -27.36 14.53 7.63
C HIS A 21 -26.55 14.34 8.90
N ILE A 22 -25.25 14.49 8.78
CA ILE A 22 -24.28 14.30 9.87
C ILE A 22 -23.62 15.65 10.15
N VAL A 23 -23.69 16.11 11.40
CA VAL A 23 -23.01 17.31 11.86
C VAL A 23 -22.08 16.94 13.01
N ILE A 24 -20.79 17.26 12.86
CA ILE A 24 -19.78 17.03 13.89
C ILE A 24 -19.04 18.35 14.10
N PRO A 25 -19.15 18.98 15.28
CA PRO A 25 -18.34 20.13 15.61
C PRO A 25 -16.87 19.70 15.72
N GLN A 26 -15.98 20.44 15.07
CA GLN A 26 -14.55 20.18 15.10
C GLN A 26 -13.84 21.48 15.49
N GLY A 27 -12.86 21.39 16.39
CA GLY A 27 -11.90 22.46 16.63
C GLY A 27 -10.90 22.51 15.49
N VAL A 28 -10.65 23.71 14.95
CA VAL A 28 -9.58 23.90 13.96
C VAL A 28 -8.26 23.95 14.74
N VAL A 29 -7.39 22.96 14.50
CA VAL A 29 -6.06 22.87 15.13
C VAL A 29 -5.01 23.64 14.30
N ASP A 30 -5.19 23.66 12.98
CA ASP A 30 -4.34 24.38 12.03
C ASP A 30 -5.28 25.07 11.01
N GLU A 31 -5.15 26.40 10.88
CA GLU A 31 -5.95 27.18 9.95
C GLU A 31 -5.49 27.07 8.49
N ARG A 32 -4.34 26.45 8.24
CA ARG A 32 -3.86 26.22 6.87
C ARG A 32 -4.76 25.24 6.14
N PRO A 33 -5.12 25.50 4.88
CA PRO A 33 -5.94 24.57 4.09
C PRO A 33 -5.23 23.22 3.97
N CYS A 34 -5.97 22.13 4.25
CA CYS A 34 -5.45 20.77 4.08
C CYS A 34 -5.29 20.37 2.61
N ILE A 35 -5.89 21.12 1.69
CA ILE A 35 -5.78 20.94 0.24
C ILE A 35 -5.34 22.27 -0.35
N VAL A 36 -4.19 22.28 -0.99
CA VAL A 36 -3.63 23.46 -1.66
C VAL A 36 -3.28 23.10 -3.08
N LEU A 37 -3.61 23.96 -4.03
CA LEU A 37 -3.15 23.88 -5.42
C LEU A 37 -1.97 24.83 -5.60
N ASN A 38 -0.94 24.34 -6.28
CA ASN A 38 0.28 25.10 -6.51
C ASN A 38 0.06 26.29 -7.44
N HIS A 39 -0.75 26.13 -8.51
CA HIS A 39 -1.00 27.14 -9.52
C HIS A 39 -2.45 27.09 -10.03
N PRO A 40 -3.46 27.37 -9.17
CA PRO A 40 -4.87 27.28 -9.57
C PRO A 40 -5.24 28.22 -10.73
N GLU A 41 -4.55 29.35 -10.87
CA GLU A 41 -4.74 30.34 -11.92
C GLU A 41 -4.37 29.84 -13.32
N GLN A 42 -3.57 28.78 -13.43
CA GLN A 42 -3.16 28.16 -14.68
C GLN A 42 -4.09 27.02 -15.09
N LEU A 43 -5.06 26.67 -14.24
CA LEU A 43 -5.98 25.57 -14.47
C LEU A 43 -7.28 26.08 -15.07
N CYS A 44 -7.69 25.47 -16.18
CA CYS A 44 -8.98 25.64 -16.81
C CYS A 44 -9.58 24.27 -17.09
N ILE A 45 -10.65 23.93 -16.38
CA ILE A 45 -11.17 22.57 -16.31
C ILE A 45 -12.57 22.49 -16.93
N ALA A 46 -12.81 21.49 -17.77
CA ALA A 46 -14.15 21.12 -18.18
C ALA A 46 -14.52 19.76 -17.55
N CYS A 47 -15.76 19.69 -17.04
CA CYS A 47 -16.34 18.44 -16.52
C CYS A 47 -17.48 18.03 -17.45
N TYR A 48 -17.40 16.82 -17.98
CA TYR A 48 -18.44 16.25 -18.82
C TYR A 48 -18.97 14.96 -18.19
N PHE A 49 -20.16 15.09 -17.62
CA PHE A 49 -20.93 14.00 -17.02
C PHE A 49 -22.35 14.13 -17.50
N ARG A 50 -22.95 13.01 -17.91
CA ARG A 50 -24.36 12.98 -18.32
C ARG A 50 -25.23 12.52 -17.15
N PRO A 51 -25.83 13.48 -16.42
CA PRO A 51 -26.60 13.18 -15.24
C PRO A 51 -27.84 12.31 -15.51
N GLU A 52 -28.43 12.39 -16.71
CA GLU A 52 -29.58 11.60 -17.12
C GLU A 52 -29.37 10.08 -17.13
N ARG A 53 -28.13 9.63 -17.04
CA ARG A 53 -27.82 8.19 -16.94
C ARG A 53 -27.97 7.60 -15.54
N TYR A 54 -28.02 8.44 -14.55
CA TYR A 54 -28.27 7.97 -13.18
C TYR A 54 -29.77 7.77 -12.96
N VAL A 55 -30.14 6.57 -12.47
CA VAL A 55 -31.53 6.19 -12.24
C VAL A 55 -32.19 7.02 -11.10
N CYS A 56 -31.36 7.60 -10.22
CA CYS A 56 -31.78 8.35 -9.06
C CYS A 56 -31.34 9.81 -9.18
N ASP A 57 -32.28 10.74 -9.04
CA ASP A 57 -32.01 12.18 -9.15
C ASP A 57 -31.08 12.70 -8.03
N GLU A 58 -31.12 12.08 -6.86
CA GLU A 58 -30.21 12.40 -5.75
C GLU A 58 -28.76 12.03 -6.07
N VAL A 59 -28.52 10.89 -6.74
CA VAL A 59 -27.18 10.49 -7.21
C VAL A 59 -26.68 11.45 -8.28
N ARG A 60 -27.56 11.90 -9.16
CA ARG A 60 -27.28 12.93 -10.16
C ARG A 60 -26.79 14.23 -9.51
N GLY A 61 -27.59 14.75 -8.56
CA GLY A 61 -27.27 15.97 -7.85
C GLY A 61 -25.99 15.85 -6.99
N TYR A 62 -25.70 14.66 -6.48
CA TYR A 62 -24.49 14.41 -5.70
C TYR A 62 -23.22 14.54 -6.54
N TYR A 63 -23.15 13.89 -7.70
CA TYR A 63 -21.94 13.95 -8.56
C TYR A 63 -21.72 15.32 -9.16
N ASP A 64 -22.81 15.97 -9.64
CA ASP A 64 -22.74 17.33 -10.17
C ASP A 64 -22.29 18.32 -9.09
N GLY A 65 -22.88 18.22 -7.89
CA GLY A 65 -22.52 19.07 -6.76
C GLY A 65 -21.09 18.82 -6.25
N LEU A 66 -20.66 17.57 -6.18
CA LEU A 66 -19.33 17.21 -5.67
C LEU A 66 -18.21 17.83 -6.52
N ILE A 67 -18.28 17.67 -7.83
CA ILE A 67 -17.24 18.17 -8.74
C ILE A 67 -17.31 19.70 -8.84
N TYR A 68 -18.52 20.26 -8.94
CA TYR A 68 -18.71 21.70 -8.96
C TYR A 68 -18.17 22.37 -7.68
N ASN A 69 -18.54 21.85 -6.51
CA ASN A 69 -18.08 22.37 -5.25
C ASN A 69 -16.56 22.21 -5.07
N LEU A 70 -16.00 21.14 -5.60
CA LEU A 70 -14.57 20.87 -5.55
C LEU A 70 -13.81 21.89 -6.41
N ILE A 71 -14.23 22.12 -7.65
CA ILE A 71 -13.62 23.09 -8.56
C ILE A 71 -13.70 24.50 -7.98
N HIS A 72 -14.87 24.90 -7.51
CA HIS A 72 -15.07 26.21 -6.89
C HIS A 72 -14.33 26.37 -5.56
N GLY A 73 -14.37 25.35 -4.70
CA GLY A 73 -13.69 25.36 -3.42
C GLY A 73 -12.15 25.43 -3.54
N LEU A 74 -11.60 24.92 -4.64
CA LEU A 74 -10.17 25.01 -4.94
C LEU A 74 -9.79 26.28 -5.72
N GLY A 75 -10.73 27.19 -6.01
CA GLY A 75 -10.47 28.43 -6.72
C GLY A 75 -10.09 28.26 -8.20
N ILE A 76 -10.51 27.14 -8.83
CA ILE A 76 -10.19 26.80 -10.21
C ILE A 76 -11.27 27.35 -11.15
N GLN A 77 -10.86 27.80 -12.34
CA GLN A 77 -11.79 28.11 -13.42
C GLN A 77 -12.36 26.82 -14.01
N GLY A 78 -13.64 26.55 -13.76
CA GLY A 78 -14.30 25.31 -14.14
C GLY A 78 -15.58 25.52 -14.94
N TYR A 79 -15.82 24.63 -15.89
CA TYR A 79 -16.97 24.61 -16.77
C TYR A 79 -17.63 23.24 -16.75
N GLN A 80 -18.97 23.22 -16.86
CA GLN A 80 -19.73 21.97 -16.92
C GLN A 80 -20.32 21.80 -18.32
N ALA A 81 -20.15 20.63 -18.90
CA ALA A 81 -20.76 20.22 -20.14
C ALA A 81 -21.77 19.11 -19.88
N HIS A 82 -23.00 19.27 -20.33
CA HIS A 82 -24.08 18.28 -20.16
C HIS A 82 -24.23 17.34 -21.36
N ASN A 83 -23.58 17.66 -22.47
CA ASN A 83 -23.56 16.81 -23.67
C ASN A 83 -22.24 17.01 -24.42
N PHE A 84 -21.95 16.11 -25.37
CA PHE A 84 -20.73 16.13 -26.16
C PHE A 84 -20.53 17.41 -26.98
N GLU A 85 -21.61 17.96 -27.54
CA GLU A 85 -21.54 19.21 -28.31
C GLU A 85 -21.15 20.40 -27.42
N ALA A 86 -21.67 20.44 -26.18
CA ALA A 86 -21.28 21.45 -25.20
C ALA A 86 -19.79 21.36 -24.85
N LEU A 87 -19.25 20.16 -24.69
CA LEU A 87 -17.83 19.95 -24.49
C LEU A 87 -16.99 20.45 -25.67
N LEU A 88 -17.41 20.15 -26.90
CA LEU A 88 -16.73 20.63 -28.11
C LEU A 88 -16.78 22.16 -28.23
N LYS A 89 -17.90 22.79 -27.83
CA LYS A 89 -18.04 24.24 -27.77
C LYS A 89 -17.12 24.87 -26.71
N LEU A 90 -17.07 24.32 -25.52
CA LEU A 90 -16.17 24.78 -24.44
C LEU A 90 -14.71 24.72 -24.90
N ARG A 91 -14.30 23.63 -25.53
CA ARG A 91 -12.94 23.47 -26.08
C ARG A 91 -12.58 24.52 -27.14
N ARG A 92 -13.54 24.97 -27.91
CA ARG A 92 -13.30 26.03 -28.94
C ARG A 92 -13.25 27.43 -28.35
N SER A 93 -13.96 27.65 -27.25
CA SER A 93 -14.11 28.98 -26.64
C SER A 93 -13.15 29.25 -25.45
N HIS A 94 -12.51 28.21 -24.92
CA HIS A 94 -11.62 28.32 -23.78
C HIS A 94 -10.36 27.46 -23.99
N GLU A 95 -9.25 27.91 -23.45
CA GLU A 95 -8.00 27.15 -23.39
C GLU A 95 -8.06 26.16 -22.23
N LEU A 96 -8.73 25.02 -22.45
CA LEU A 96 -8.85 23.99 -21.43
C LEU A 96 -7.50 23.31 -21.18
N THR A 97 -7.17 23.10 -19.93
CA THR A 97 -6.00 22.34 -19.49
C THR A 97 -6.35 20.90 -19.14
N HIS A 98 -7.54 20.69 -18.55
CA HIS A 98 -8.01 19.40 -18.10
C HIS A 98 -9.46 19.16 -18.50
N VAL A 99 -9.78 17.90 -18.80
CA VAL A 99 -11.16 17.45 -19.00
C VAL A 99 -11.43 16.22 -18.12
N PHE A 100 -12.43 16.30 -17.26
CA PHE A 100 -12.93 15.19 -16.47
C PHE A 100 -14.15 14.60 -17.14
N ILE A 101 -14.14 13.28 -17.34
CA ILE A 101 -15.24 12.51 -17.93
C ILE A 101 -15.56 11.29 -17.06
N ALA A 102 -16.78 10.78 -17.14
CA ALA A 102 -17.06 9.47 -16.56
C ALA A 102 -16.68 8.34 -17.52
N GLN A 103 -16.53 7.13 -16.97
CA GLN A 103 -16.22 5.94 -17.75
C GLN A 103 -17.18 5.72 -18.92
N SER A 104 -18.48 5.97 -18.70
CA SER A 104 -19.51 5.81 -19.73
C SER A 104 -19.32 6.75 -20.94
N GLU A 105 -18.90 7.98 -20.70
CA GLU A 105 -18.61 8.96 -21.74
C GLU A 105 -17.35 8.59 -22.52
N TYR A 106 -16.32 8.07 -21.81
CA TYR A 106 -15.12 7.52 -22.43
C TYR A 106 -15.46 6.34 -23.34
N ASP A 107 -16.24 5.38 -22.85
CA ASP A 107 -16.59 4.16 -23.60
C ASP A 107 -17.33 4.43 -24.91
N GLU A 108 -18.07 5.55 -24.99
CA GLU A 108 -18.77 5.96 -26.21
C GLU A 108 -17.89 6.59 -27.26
N ASN A 109 -16.83 7.29 -26.86
CA ASN A 109 -16.00 8.08 -27.79
C ASN A 109 -14.50 7.89 -27.49
N ARG A 110 -14.05 6.64 -27.32
CA ARG A 110 -12.67 6.29 -26.93
C ARG A 110 -11.62 6.96 -27.82
N GLU A 111 -11.76 6.84 -29.13
CA GLU A 111 -10.80 7.40 -30.10
C GLU A 111 -10.64 8.90 -29.93
N TYR A 112 -11.73 9.62 -29.77
CA TYR A 112 -11.72 11.07 -29.58
C TYR A 112 -10.96 11.47 -28.30
N TYR A 113 -11.18 10.77 -27.19
CA TYR A 113 -10.51 11.11 -25.93
C TYR A 113 -9.05 10.71 -25.94
N GLU A 114 -8.68 9.61 -26.60
CA GLU A 114 -7.28 9.23 -26.79
C GLU A 114 -6.53 10.28 -27.63
N GLU A 115 -7.11 10.77 -28.72
CA GLU A 115 -6.55 11.86 -29.52
C GLU A 115 -6.45 13.17 -28.72
N LEU A 116 -7.45 13.45 -27.87
CA LEU A 116 -7.52 14.67 -27.09
C LEU A 116 -6.34 14.80 -26.11
N THR A 117 -5.79 13.68 -25.63
CA THR A 117 -4.61 13.66 -24.76
C THR A 117 -3.35 14.28 -25.38
N ASN A 118 -3.30 14.47 -26.69
CA ASN A 118 -2.20 15.15 -27.36
C ASN A 118 -2.21 16.68 -27.13
N THR A 119 -3.33 17.25 -26.68
CA THR A 119 -3.52 18.70 -26.54
C THR A 119 -3.84 19.13 -25.11
N LEU A 120 -4.45 18.27 -24.30
CA LEU A 120 -4.83 18.56 -22.91
C LEU A 120 -4.88 17.26 -22.10
N ARG A 121 -4.99 17.37 -20.78
CA ARG A 121 -5.10 16.20 -19.90
C ARG A 121 -6.55 15.74 -19.80
N VAL A 122 -6.79 14.47 -20.09
CA VAL A 122 -8.11 13.84 -19.96
C VAL A 122 -8.10 12.87 -18.79
N ILE A 123 -9.06 13.05 -17.88
CA ILE A 123 -9.20 12.26 -16.65
C ILE A 123 -10.51 11.49 -16.70
N VAL A 124 -10.45 10.18 -16.59
CA VAL A 124 -11.61 9.30 -16.53
C VAL A 124 -11.92 8.98 -15.09
N ILE A 125 -13.14 9.27 -14.63
CA ILE A 125 -13.67 8.83 -13.33
C ILE A 125 -14.37 7.50 -13.57
N ALA A 126 -13.77 6.42 -13.05
CA ALA A 126 -14.14 5.05 -13.38
C ALA A 126 -14.38 4.17 -12.15
N GLU A 127 -15.02 3.04 -12.34
CA GLU A 127 -15.15 1.99 -11.33
C GLU A 127 -13.78 1.30 -11.10
N ARG A 128 -13.66 0.54 -10.00
CA ARG A 128 -12.37 -0.05 -9.57
C ARG A 128 -11.77 -1.05 -10.54
N ASP A 129 -12.60 -1.74 -11.28
CA ASP A 129 -12.25 -2.77 -12.27
C ASP A 129 -11.91 -2.20 -13.65
N PHE A 130 -12.03 -0.90 -13.83
CA PHE A 130 -11.74 -0.25 -15.10
C PHE A 130 -10.24 -0.16 -15.34
N THR A 131 -9.80 -0.61 -16.51
CA THR A 131 -8.41 -0.54 -16.94
C THR A 131 -8.30 0.10 -18.32
N LEU A 132 -7.32 0.96 -18.51
CA LEU A 132 -6.98 1.55 -19.79
C LEU A 132 -6.05 0.63 -20.60
N SER A 133 -6.04 0.83 -21.92
CA SER A 133 -5.01 0.24 -22.79
C SER A 133 -3.62 0.72 -22.37
N ALA A 134 -2.60 -0.16 -22.45
CA ALA A 134 -1.21 0.18 -22.17
C ALA A 134 -0.63 1.33 -23.04
N LYS A 135 -1.32 1.73 -24.11
CA LYS A 135 -0.95 2.84 -24.99
C LYS A 135 -1.68 4.14 -24.68
N SER A 136 -2.66 4.11 -23.75
CA SER A 136 -3.45 5.29 -23.40
C SER A 136 -2.64 6.28 -22.58
N ARG A 137 -2.85 7.58 -22.86
CA ARG A 137 -2.29 8.69 -22.06
C ARG A 137 -3.32 9.33 -21.14
N LEU A 138 -4.51 8.74 -21.07
CA LEU A 138 -5.57 9.17 -20.14
C LEU A 138 -5.15 8.91 -18.69
N LEU A 139 -5.64 9.76 -17.80
CA LEU A 139 -5.51 9.56 -16.37
C LEU A 139 -6.80 8.94 -15.83
N VAL A 140 -6.72 8.11 -14.80
CA VAL A 140 -7.89 7.48 -14.19
C VAL A 140 -7.97 7.83 -12.72
N ILE A 141 -9.16 8.21 -12.27
CA ILE A 141 -9.51 8.29 -10.85
C ILE A 141 -10.58 7.25 -10.57
N HIS A 142 -10.28 6.28 -9.74
CA HIS A 142 -11.24 5.25 -9.35
C HIS A 142 -12.20 5.73 -8.27
N LYS A 143 -13.45 5.29 -8.34
CA LYS A 143 -14.47 5.53 -7.31
C LYS A 143 -14.28 4.58 -6.12
N PRO A 144 -14.55 5.03 -4.87
CA PRO A 144 -14.86 6.40 -4.49
C PRO A 144 -13.63 7.30 -4.53
N PHE A 145 -13.76 8.55 -4.93
CA PHE A 145 -12.66 9.51 -4.94
C PHE A 145 -12.89 10.66 -3.95
N SER A 146 -11.82 11.34 -3.57
CA SER A 146 -11.82 12.46 -2.65
C SER A 146 -11.32 13.75 -3.31
N ALA A 147 -11.62 14.89 -2.69
CA ALA A 147 -11.07 16.17 -3.11
C ALA A 147 -9.53 16.18 -3.12
N LEU A 148 -8.91 15.46 -2.18
CA LEU A 148 -7.46 15.32 -2.11
C LEU A 148 -6.90 14.56 -3.32
N SER A 149 -7.56 13.49 -3.77
CA SER A 149 -7.15 12.75 -4.96
C SER A 149 -7.13 13.63 -6.21
N VAL A 150 -8.15 14.48 -6.37
CA VAL A 150 -8.24 15.43 -7.49
C VAL A 150 -7.18 16.52 -7.37
N ALA A 151 -6.97 17.09 -6.19
CA ALA A 151 -5.97 18.12 -5.98
C ALA A 151 -4.54 17.62 -6.23
N ASN A 152 -4.20 16.42 -5.76
CA ASN A 152 -2.91 15.78 -6.02
C ASN A 152 -2.68 15.55 -7.52
N LEU A 153 -3.71 15.15 -8.26
CA LEU A 153 -3.65 15.02 -9.71
C LEU A 153 -3.40 16.39 -10.38
N LEU A 154 -4.12 17.42 -9.97
CA LEU A 154 -3.99 18.76 -10.53
C LEU A 154 -2.65 19.42 -10.17
N ASN A 155 -2.07 19.11 -9.02
CA ASN A 155 -0.72 19.54 -8.65
C ASN A 155 0.40 18.82 -9.42
N GLY A 156 0.07 17.80 -10.21
CA GLY A 156 1.06 16.94 -10.82
C GLY A 156 1.76 16.00 -9.80
N GLU A 157 1.27 15.94 -8.57
CA GLU A 157 1.76 15.05 -7.51
C GLU A 157 1.26 13.62 -7.70
N MET A 158 0.11 13.46 -8.35
CA MET A 158 -0.29 12.26 -9.10
C MET A 158 0.22 12.46 -10.53
N GLY A 159 1.53 12.61 -10.64
CA GLY A 159 2.19 13.18 -11.77
C GLY A 159 1.87 12.50 -13.09
N GLU A 160 2.24 13.15 -14.17
CA GLU A 160 2.47 12.58 -15.51
C GLU A 160 3.16 11.20 -15.47
N ARG A 161 3.50 10.69 -14.28
CA ARG A 161 4.19 9.44 -13.95
C ARG A 161 3.49 8.54 -12.94
N GLY A 162 2.35 8.92 -12.36
CA GLY A 162 1.74 8.18 -11.23
C GLY A 162 0.81 7.04 -11.61
N PHE A 163 0.13 7.05 -12.79
CA PHE A 163 -0.76 5.97 -13.19
C PHE A 163 -0.69 5.58 -14.67
N ALA A 164 -0.35 6.47 -15.59
CA ALA A 164 -0.26 6.13 -17.01
C ALA A 164 1.16 5.73 -17.44
N GLU A 165 2.21 6.26 -16.83
CA GLU A 165 3.58 5.77 -17.05
C GLU A 165 3.86 4.46 -16.32
N ASP A 166 3.15 4.16 -15.22
CA ASP A 166 3.26 2.86 -14.56
C ASP A 166 2.47 1.74 -15.28
N GLN A 167 1.53 2.08 -16.17
CA GLN A 167 0.84 1.10 -17.00
C GLN A 167 1.21 1.18 -18.50
N ALA A 168 1.64 2.31 -19.06
CA ALA A 168 1.89 2.50 -20.49
C ALA A 168 3.37 2.60 -20.90
N ALA A 169 4.27 3.11 -20.08
CA ALA A 169 5.67 2.72 -20.16
C ALA A 169 5.72 1.39 -19.41
N GLY A 170 5.81 0.29 -20.11
CA GLY A 170 6.14 -0.99 -19.48
C GLY A 170 7.20 -0.68 -18.42
N ARG A 171 6.86 -0.85 -17.15
CA ARG A 171 7.71 -0.50 -16.00
C ARG A 171 9.09 -0.98 -16.34
N LYS A 172 10.01 -0.08 -16.65
CA LYS A 172 11.39 -0.51 -16.76
C LYS A 172 11.73 -1.04 -15.38
N PRO A 173 11.85 -2.37 -15.22
CA PRO A 173 12.24 -2.91 -13.95
C PRO A 173 13.53 -2.22 -13.56
N PHE A 174 13.61 -1.80 -12.32
CA PHE A 174 14.83 -1.17 -11.80
C PHE A 174 15.40 -2.04 -10.69
N THR A 175 16.69 -1.91 -10.51
CA THR A 175 17.43 -2.51 -9.39
C THR A 175 18.15 -1.42 -8.62
N CYS A 176 18.33 -1.66 -7.32
CA CYS A 176 19.04 -0.76 -6.41
C CYS A 176 20.43 -1.34 -6.15
N VAL A 177 21.43 -0.85 -6.87
CA VAL A 177 22.79 -1.41 -6.80
C VAL A 177 23.56 -0.85 -5.61
N GLY A 178 24.16 -1.76 -4.82
CA GLY A 178 25.00 -1.42 -3.67
C GLY A 178 24.23 -0.81 -2.50
N VAL A 179 22.92 -1.05 -2.40
CA VAL A 179 22.07 -0.59 -1.30
C VAL A 179 21.94 -1.69 -0.25
N ARG A 180 22.22 -1.34 1.00
CA ARG A 180 22.05 -2.21 2.16
C ARG A 180 20.95 -1.68 3.06
N ALA A 181 19.94 -2.50 3.33
CA ALA A 181 18.79 -2.16 4.14
C ALA A 181 18.78 -2.94 5.45
N LEU A 182 18.21 -2.33 6.49
CA LEU A 182 17.81 -3.02 7.71
C LEU A 182 16.29 -3.07 7.78
N ALA A 183 15.71 -4.27 7.93
CA ALA A 183 14.29 -4.46 8.20
C ALA A 183 14.09 -4.87 9.66
N VAL A 184 13.20 -4.17 10.37
CA VAL A 184 12.95 -4.35 11.81
C VAL A 184 11.47 -4.54 12.02
N ASP A 185 11.10 -5.69 12.58
CA ASP A 185 9.71 -6.09 12.86
C ASP A 185 9.72 -7.16 13.94
N ASP A 186 8.75 -7.24 14.83
CA ASP A 186 8.70 -8.30 15.83
C ASP A 186 8.13 -9.63 15.27
N GLU A 187 7.65 -9.61 14.04
CA GLU A 187 7.11 -10.78 13.34
C GLU A 187 8.08 -11.27 12.25
N GLU A 188 8.62 -12.48 12.43
CA GLU A 188 9.54 -13.09 11.46
C GLU A 188 8.96 -13.18 10.05
N MET A 189 7.67 -13.49 9.94
CA MET A 189 6.98 -13.56 8.65
C MET A 189 7.00 -12.21 7.90
N ASN A 190 6.77 -11.09 8.59
CA ASN A 190 6.86 -9.76 8.01
C ASN A 190 8.28 -9.45 7.53
N LEU A 191 9.30 -9.87 8.29
CA LEU A 191 10.71 -9.71 7.93
C LEU A 191 11.08 -10.53 6.69
N MET A 192 10.59 -11.76 6.59
CA MET A 192 10.81 -12.61 5.42
C MET A 192 10.18 -12.00 4.17
N VAL A 193 8.95 -11.49 4.27
CA VAL A 193 8.29 -10.76 3.17
C VAL A 193 9.09 -9.51 2.79
N ALA A 194 9.49 -8.70 3.76
CA ALA A 194 10.30 -7.52 3.50
C ALA A 194 11.62 -7.87 2.79
N LYS A 195 12.32 -8.92 3.26
CA LYS A 195 13.56 -9.41 2.67
C LYS A 195 13.36 -9.92 1.25
N GLY A 196 12.32 -10.72 0.99
CA GLY A 196 12.00 -11.24 -0.33
C GLY A 196 11.65 -10.12 -1.31
N VAL A 197 10.73 -9.23 -0.92
CA VAL A 197 10.27 -8.13 -1.78
C VAL A 197 11.40 -7.14 -2.07
N LEU A 198 12.20 -6.75 -1.07
CA LEU A 198 13.35 -5.83 -1.27
C LEU A 198 14.49 -6.50 -2.05
N GLY A 199 14.70 -7.81 -1.85
CA GLY A 199 15.67 -8.60 -2.59
C GLY A 199 15.43 -8.61 -4.10
N ASN A 200 14.16 -8.57 -4.54
CA ASN A 200 13.79 -8.46 -5.96
C ASN A 200 14.28 -7.15 -6.62
N TYR A 201 14.61 -6.14 -5.82
CA TYR A 201 15.25 -4.91 -6.28
C TYR A 201 16.78 -4.91 -6.14
N GLY A 202 17.39 -6.04 -5.78
CA GLY A 202 18.84 -6.17 -5.60
C GLY A 202 19.37 -5.49 -4.33
N ILE A 203 18.50 -5.26 -3.34
CA ILE A 203 18.87 -4.70 -2.04
C ILE A 203 19.34 -5.82 -1.12
N GLU A 204 20.50 -5.65 -0.49
CA GLU A 204 20.94 -6.53 0.60
C GLU A 204 20.15 -6.18 1.88
N VAL A 205 19.47 -7.17 2.46
CA VAL A 205 18.58 -6.94 3.61
C VAL A 205 19.05 -7.73 4.82
N ASP A 206 19.46 -7.02 5.86
CA ASP A 206 19.60 -7.57 7.20
C ASP A 206 18.25 -7.43 7.94
N ILE A 207 17.96 -8.38 8.82
CA ILE A 207 16.70 -8.42 9.57
C ILE A 207 16.96 -8.41 11.08
N CYS A 208 16.05 -7.80 11.84
CA CYS A 208 16.04 -7.80 13.31
C CYS A 208 14.63 -7.97 13.85
N LEU A 209 14.48 -8.72 14.91
CA LEU A 209 13.21 -8.97 15.61
C LEU A 209 12.85 -7.93 16.67
N SER A 210 13.71 -6.95 16.92
CA SER A 210 13.46 -5.93 17.94
C SER A 210 14.19 -4.63 17.71
N GLY A 211 13.65 -3.53 18.27
CA GLY A 211 14.32 -2.23 18.25
C GLY A 211 15.68 -2.24 18.96
N LYS A 212 15.87 -3.08 19.98
CA LYS A 212 17.17 -3.21 20.66
C LYS A 212 18.25 -3.81 19.77
N GLU A 213 17.89 -4.86 19.03
CA GLU A 213 18.80 -5.49 18.06
C GLU A 213 19.13 -4.50 16.92
N ALA A 214 18.13 -3.77 16.43
CA ALA A 214 18.32 -2.76 15.39
C ALA A 214 19.33 -1.68 15.83
N ILE A 215 19.22 -1.16 17.06
CA ILE A 215 20.15 -0.20 17.62
C ILE A 215 21.57 -0.80 17.70
N ALA A 216 21.70 -2.04 18.14
CA ALA A 216 22.99 -2.73 18.23
C ALA A 216 23.62 -2.95 16.85
N GLN A 217 22.84 -3.38 15.85
CA GLN A 217 23.32 -3.58 14.48
C GLN A 217 23.71 -2.26 13.83
N CYS A 218 22.95 -1.19 13.97
CA CYS A 218 23.34 0.15 13.52
C CYS A 218 24.62 0.66 14.20
N GLY A 219 24.92 0.20 15.39
CA GLY A 219 26.18 0.49 16.09
C GLY A 219 27.41 -0.09 15.40
N THR A 220 27.29 -1.20 14.65
CA THR A 220 28.39 -1.94 14.01
C THR A 220 28.36 -1.84 12.49
N THR A 221 27.20 -1.89 11.90
CA THR A 221 26.97 -1.97 10.44
C THR A 221 26.39 -0.65 9.92
N ALA A 222 26.82 -0.21 8.76
CA ALA A 222 26.24 0.95 8.08
C ALA A 222 25.14 0.50 7.11
N TYR A 223 24.03 1.22 7.13
CA TYR A 223 22.87 1.00 6.26
C TYR A 223 22.58 2.24 5.44
N ASP A 224 21.98 2.06 4.26
CA ASP A 224 21.55 3.13 3.36
C ASP A 224 20.07 3.48 3.57
N ILE A 225 19.29 2.54 4.12
CA ILE A 225 17.87 2.69 4.40
C ILE A 225 17.43 1.72 5.52
N ILE A 226 16.50 2.15 6.35
CA ILE A 226 15.90 1.31 7.39
C ILE A 226 14.39 1.22 7.16
N PHE A 227 13.85 0.01 7.20
CA PHE A 227 12.42 -0.27 7.27
C PHE A 227 12.09 -0.68 8.69
N LEU A 228 11.28 0.10 9.39
CA LEU A 228 11.08 -0.05 10.82
C LEU A 228 9.58 -0.16 11.13
N ASP A 229 9.18 -1.26 11.74
CA ASP A 229 7.82 -1.37 12.25
C ASP A 229 7.54 -0.30 13.30
N HIS A 230 6.39 0.33 13.15
CA HIS A 230 5.92 1.35 14.08
C HIS A 230 5.46 0.76 15.41
N MET A 231 4.87 -0.44 15.40
CA MET A 231 4.26 -1.08 16.56
C MET A 231 5.01 -2.37 16.93
N MET A 232 5.94 -2.26 17.88
CA MET A 232 6.67 -3.40 18.42
C MET A 232 6.59 -3.41 19.95
N PRO A 233 6.63 -4.60 20.59
CA PRO A 233 6.69 -4.70 22.06
C PRO A 233 7.97 -4.11 22.62
N GLY A 234 7.88 -3.44 23.74
CA GLY A 234 9.02 -2.89 24.49
C GLY A 234 9.51 -1.55 23.93
N PHE A 235 10.41 -1.54 22.96
CA PHE A 235 10.75 -0.33 22.19
C PHE A 235 9.93 -0.26 20.92
N ASP A 236 9.00 0.69 20.86
CA ASP A 236 8.27 0.97 19.64
C ASP A 236 9.18 1.57 18.55
N GLY A 237 8.63 1.70 17.36
CA GLY A 237 9.39 2.24 16.22
C GLY A 237 9.88 3.66 16.44
N VAL A 238 9.12 4.49 17.16
CA VAL A 238 9.46 5.91 17.42
C VAL A 238 10.65 6.00 18.37
N GLU A 239 10.63 5.24 19.47
CA GLU A 239 11.73 5.20 20.42
C GLU A 239 12.99 4.59 19.79
N THR A 240 12.83 3.54 18.99
CA THR A 240 13.93 2.93 18.24
C THR A 240 14.56 3.93 17.26
N LEU A 241 13.76 4.66 16.51
CA LEU A 241 14.22 5.71 15.59
C LEU A 241 15.02 6.79 16.30
N LYS A 242 14.49 7.31 17.44
CA LYS A 242 15.19 8.33 18.21
C LYS A 242 16.59 7.87 18.65
N ARG A 243 16.70 6.64 19.15
CA ARG A 243 17.98 6.07 19.59
C ARG A 243 18.93 5.83 18.43
N ILE A 244 18.44 5.38 17.27
CA ILE A 244 19.27 5.24 16.07
C ILE A 244 19.82 6.61 15.63
N ARG A 245 18.99 7.68 15.66
CA ARG A 245 19.43 9.03 15.30
C ARG A 245 20.56 9.57 16.22
N GLU A 246 20.61 9.14 17.45
CA GLU A 246 21.64 9.51 18.42
C GLU A 246 22.97 8.74 18.27
N LEU A 247 22.95 7.64 17.50
CA LEU A 247 24.15 6.82 17.31
C LEU A 247 25.25 7.56 16.53
N ARG A 248 26.50 7.19 16.81
CA ARG A 248 27.70 7.62 16.06
C ARG A 248 27.77 9.13 15.82
N ASN A 249 27.49 9.94 16.86
CA ASN A 249 27.53 11.40 16.79
C ASN A 249 26.67 12.00 15.65
N GLY A 250 25.50 11.42 15.39
CA GLY A 250 24.55 11.91 14.39
C GLY A 250 24.79 11.43 12.96
N MET A 251 25.61 10.40 12.75
CA MET A 251 25.84 9.81 11.43
C MET A 251 24.54 9.33 10.73
N TYR A 252 23.52 9.01 11.54
CA TYR A 252 22.23 8.55 11.04
C TYR A 252 21.13 9.64 11.01
N GLN A 253 21.49 10.92 11.17
CA GLN A 253 20.47 11.99 11.18
C GLN A 253 19.72 12.10 9.85
N ASP A 254 20.41 11.94 8.72
CA ASP A 254 19.86 12.06 7.37
C ASP A 254 19.51 10.71 6.74
N LEU A 255 19.74 9.59 7.45
CA LEU A 255 19.44 8.25 6.93
C LEU A 255 17.92 8.09 6.70
N PRO A 256 17.49 7.65 5.52
CA PRO A 256 16.09 7.33 5.29
C PRO A 256 15.59 6.22 6.22
N VAL A 257 14.60 6.50 7.05
CA VAL A 257 13.89 5.52 7.87
C VAL A 257 12.43 5.52 7.47
N ILE A 258 11.97 4.35 7.03
CA ILE A 258 10.64 4.13 6.47
C ILE A 258 9.79 3.39 7.51
N ALA A 259 8.69 4.00 7.93
CA ALA A 259 7.76 3.34 8.83
C ALA A 259 7.02 2.21 8.10
N LEU A 260 7.02 1.01 8.64
CA LEU A 260 6.12 -0.06 8.25
C LEU A 260 4.86 0.06 9.14
N THR A 261 3.68 0.14 8.53
CA THR A 261 2.45 0.37 9.31
C THR A 261 1.24 -0.30 8.70
N ALA A 262 0.38 -0.89 9.53
CA ALA A 262 -0.92 -1.37 9.10
C ALA A 262 -1.99 -0.26 9.07
N ASN A 263 -1.66 0.98 9.45
CA ASN A 263 -2.60 2.09 9.49
C ASN A 263 -2.33 3.07 8.34
N THR A 264 -3.26 3.14 7.38
CA THR A 264 -3.20 4.01 6.19
C THR A 264 -4.19 5.18 6.26
N VAL A 265 -4.64 5.56 7.46
CA VAL A 265 -5.65 6.63 7.64
C VAL A 265 -5.08 7.98 7.16
N SER A 266 -5.96 8.81 6.60
CA SER A 266 -5.67 10.20 6.25
C SER A 266 -5.02 10.93 7.44
N GLY A 267 -3.81 11.47 7.25
CA GLY A 267 -3.00 12.10 8.31
C GLY A 267 -1.83 11.25 8.82
N ALA A 268 -1.75 9.95 8.51
CA ALA A 268 -0.64 9.10 8.91
C ALA A 268 0.72 9.63 8.42
N ARG A 269 0.76 10.21 7.22
CA ARG A 269 2.00 10.80 6.65
C ARG A 269 2.55 11.94 7.49
N GLU A 270 1.70 12.88 7.94
CA GLU A 270 2.12 13.99 8.79
C GLU A 270 2.54 13.51 10.18
N MET A 271 1.82 12.54 10.73
CA MET A 271 2.14 11.91 12.00
C MET A 271 3.55 11.30 11.95
N PHE A 272 3.83 10.41 10.99
CA PHE A 272 5.14 9.76 10.86
C PHE A 272 6.27 10.76 10.57
N ARG A 273 6.01 11.80 9.79
CA ARG A 273 6.99 12.86 9.55
C ARG A 273 7.30 13.66 10.82
N ASN A 274 6.31 13.96 11.65
CA ASN A 274 6.50 14.65 12.93
C ASN A 274 7.25 13.77 13.94
N GLU A 275 7.12 12.45 13.84
CA GLU A 275 7.87 11.47 14.63
C GLU A 275 9.30 11.24 14.13
N GLY A 276 9.66 11.80 12.95
CA GLY A 276 11.00 11.77 12.39
C GLY A 276 11.24 10.70 11.33
N PHE A 277 10.20 9.96 10.90
CA PHE A 277 10.29 9.06 9.75
C PHE A 277 10.37 9.82 8.43
N THR A 278 11.08 9.27 7.46
CA THR A 278 11.24 9.88 6.14
C THR A 278 10.00 9.66 5.28
N GLU A 279 9.47 8.44 5.28
CA GLU A 279 8.27 8.01 4.56
C GLU A 279 7.63 6.81 5.29
N PHE A 280 6.52 6.29 4.77
CA PHE A 280 5.90 5.08 5.28
C PHE A 280 5.46 4.14 4.14
N VAL A 281 5.38 2.85 4.47
CA VAL A 281 4.87 1.78 3.61
C VAL A 281 3.83 0.99 4.40
N PRO A 282 2.63 0.74 3.84
CA PRO A 282 1.63 -0.08 4.50
C PRO A 282 2.06 -1.54 4.62
N LYS A 283 1.59 -2.22 5.65
CA LYS A 283 1.66 -3.67 5.82
C LYS A 283 0.32 -4.30 5.41
N PRO A 284 0.33 -5.37 4.61
CA PRO A 284 1.48 -5.97 3.92
C PRO A 284 2.11 -5.02 2.90
N ILE A 285 3.41 -5.24 2.60
CA ILE A 285 4.18 -4.35 1.72
C ILE A 285 3.61 -4.36 0.30
N GLU A 286 2.95 -3.27 -0.08
CA GLU A 286 2.44 -3.08 -1.44
C GLU A 286 3.58 -2.67 -2.37
N ARG A 287 3.81 -3.45 -3.43
CA ARG A 287 4.88 -3.22 -4.42
C ARG A 287 4.90 -1.80 -4.98
N MET A 288 3.73 -1.27 -5.36
CA MET A 288 3.61 0.08 -5.93
C MET A 288 4.06 1.19 -4.98
N VAL A 289 3.66 1.05 -3.71
CA VAL A 289 4.02 2.02 -2.68
C VAL A 289 5.51 1.93 -2.38
N LEU A 290 6.05 0.70 -2.26
CA LEU A 290 7.48 0.48 -2.04
C LEU A 290 8.34 1.06 -3.16
N GLU A 291 8.02 0.78 -4.43
CA GLU A 291 8.75 1.31 -5.58
C GLU A 291 8.81 2.85 -5.57
N ARG A 292 7.67 3.49 -5.28
CA ARG A 292 7.61 4.95 -5.15
C ARG A 292 8.50 5.47 -4.03
N VAL A 293 8.49 4.80 -2.88
CA VAL A 293 9.32 5.19 -1.73
C VAL A 293 10.80 5.02 -2.07
N LEU A 294 11.21 3.88 -2.62
CA LEU A 294 12.61 3.62 -3.02
C LEU A 294 13.13 4.68 -4.00
N ARG A 295 12.34 5.00 -5.05
CA ARG A 295 12.72 6.03 -6.03
C ARG A 295 12.81 7.43 -5.44
N LYS A 296 12.06 7.70 -4.38
CA LYS A 296 12.02 9.00 -3.71
C LYS A 296 13.18 9.19 -2.74
N VAL A 297 13.52 8.14 -1.97
CA VAL A 297 14.46 8.27 -0.85
C VAL A 297 15.89 7.85 -1.20
N LEU A 298 16.07 6.95 -2.17
CA LEU A 298 17.39 6.52 -2.58
C LEU A 298 18.01 7.48 -3.60
N PRO A 299 19.36 7.65 -3.56
CA PRO A 299 20.06 8.43 -4.58
C PRO A 299 19.83 7.84 -5.98
N LYS A 300 19.66 8.69 -6.99
CA LYS A 300 19.46 8.27 -8.38
C LYS A 300 20.63 7.41 -8.91
N SER A 301 21.82 7.57 -8.37
CA SER A 301 23.01 6.77 -8.71
C SER A 301 22.87 5.30 -8.33
N CYS A 302 22.08 4.97 -7.33
CA CYS A 302 21.83 3.60 -6.90
C CYS A 302 20.73 2.91 -7.71
N ILE A 303 19.91 3.66 -8.47
CA ILE A 303 18.78 3.14 -9.23
C ILE A 303 19.21 2.90 -10.69
N GLN A 304 19.25 1.63 -11.10
CA GLN A 304 19.54 1.23 -12.47
C GLN A 304 18.29 0.67 -13.13
N TYR A 305 17.91 1.24 -14.28
CA TYR A 305 16.77 0.77 -15.07
C TYR A 305 17.22 -0.27 -16.10
N SER A 306 16.56 -1.43 -16.13
CA SER A 306 16.82 -2.46 -17.14
C SER A 306 16.44 -1.93 -18.53
N VAL A 307 17.40 -1.89 -19.44
CA VAL A 307 17.16 -1.57 -20.85
C VAL A 307 16.71 -2.86 -21.52
N THR A 308 15.41 -3.08 -21.66
CA THR A 308 14.89 -4.14 -22.52
C THR A 308 15.01 -3.65 -23.98
N PRO A 309 15.77 -4.30 -24.88
CA PRO A 309 15.76 -3.93 -26.27
C PRO A 309 14.37 -4.19 -26.84
N ALA A 310 13.73 -3.14 -27.37
CA ALA A 310 12.54 -3.29 -28.19
C ALA A 310 12.98 -3.90 -29.51
N ASN A 311 12.99 -5.22 -29.60
CA ASN A 311 12.73 -6.03 -30.79
C ASN A 311 13.18 -7.46 -30.47
N GLY A 312 12.25 -8.41 -30.67
CA GLY A 312 12.56 -9.82 -30.55
C GLY A 312 13.52 -10.29 -31.63
N GLU A 313 14.77 -10.46 -31.24
CA GLU A 313 15.70 -11.39 -31.89
C GLU A 313 16.76 -11.72 -30.83
N MET A 314 16.74 -12.97 -30.37
CA MET A 314 17.82 -13.53 -29.55
C MET A 314 19.02 -13.79 -30.48
N PRO A 315 20.21 -13.22 -30.25
CA PRO A 315 21.42 -13.80 -30.79
C PRO A 315 21.83 -14.98 -29.89
N ALA A 316 21.84 -16.16 -30.49
CA ALA A 316 22.51 -17.31 -29.94
C ALA A 316 24.05 -17.07 -30.01
N GLY A 317 24.70 -17.25 -28.90
CA GLY A 317 26.14 -17.48 -28.93
C GLY A 317 26.98 -16.66 -27.97
N GLU A 318 27.65 -17.43 -27.15
CA GLU A 318 28.89 -17.17 -26.42
C GLU A 318 28.82 -16.93 -24.92
N LEU A 319 29.02 -18.04 -24.22
CA LEU A 319 29.50 -18.10 -22.83
C LEU A 319 30.94 -17.57 -22.77
N PRO A 320 31.32 -16.70 -21.87
CA PRO A 320 32.73 -16.44 -21.59
C PRO A 320 33.30 -17.53 -20.72
N GLU A 321 34.49 -18.00 -21.17
CA GLU A 321 35.31 -19.03 -20.56
C GLU A 321 35.75 -18.69 -19.13
N ALA A 322 35.91 -19.76 -18.38
CA ALA A 322 36.45 -19.83 -17.03
C ALA A 322 37.83 -19.17 -16.90
N VAL A 323 37.99 -18.31 -15.88
CA VAL A 323 39.32 -17.90 -15.41
C VAL A 323 39.83 -18.92 -14.37
N GLN A 324 41.03 -19.37 -14.66
CA GLN A 324 41.75 -20.45 -14.00
C GLN A 324 42.07 -20.17 -12.52
N SER A 325 41.99 -21.24 -11.77
CA SER A 325 42.45 -21.49 -10.40
C SER A 325 43.91 -21.14 -10.11
N VAL A 326 44.18 -20.59 -8.92
CA VAL A 326 45.50 -20.62 -8.23
C VAL A 326 45.28 -21.21 -6.82
N PRO A 327 46.21 -22.02 -6.28
CA PRO A 327 45.91 -23.09 -5.34
C PRO A 327 45.92 -22.70 -3.86
N ALA A 328 45.25 -23.58 -3.11
CA ALA A 328 45.05 -23.61 -1.67
C ALA A 328 46.34 -23.66 -0.84
N ASP A 329 46.27 -23.05 0.32
CA ASP A 329 46.90 -23.57 1.54
C ASP A 329 45.89 -23.50 2.71
N SER A 330 45.68 -24.65 3.36
CA SER A 330 44.78 -24.90 4.50
C SER A 330 45.63 -24.90 5.79
N PRO A 331 45.07 -25.05 7.02
CA PRO A 331 43.70 -25.19 7.49
C PRO A 331 43.39 -24.41 8.79
N GLU A 332 42.12 -24.18 9.11
CA GLU A 332 41.63 -24.43 10.47
C GLU A 332 40.10 -24.53 10.49
N GLN A 333 39.65 -25.54 11.20
CA GLN A 333 38.30 -26.03 11.32
C GLN A 333 37.42 -25.10 12.16
N SER A 334 36.26 -24.71 11.64
CA SER A 334 35.08 -24.45 12.44
C SER A 334 33.89 -24.99 11.66
N GLU A 335 33.13 -25.85 12.33
CA GLU A 335 31.98 -26.58 11.81
C GLU A 335 30.93 -25.67 11.20
N PRO A 336 30.38 -25.99 10.03
CA PRO A 336 29.14 -25.34 9.57
C PRO A 336 27.95 -26.06 10.20
N THR A 337 27.15 -25.27 10.90
CA THR A 337 25.80 -25.64 11.31
C THR A 337 25.03 -26.13 10.09
N GLU A 338 24.72 -27.42 10.10
CA GLU A 338 23.80 -28.05 9.16
C GLU A 338 22.41 -27.47 9.37
N LEU A 339 22.01 -26.55 8.50
CA LEU A 339 20.60 -26.26 8.30
C LEU A 339 20.34 -26.07 6.80
N LEU A 340 19.55 -27.04 6.26
CA LEU A 340 18.80 -26.96 5.03
C LEU A 340 19.51 -27.25 3.70
N ALA A 341 19.91 -28.53 3.52
CA ALA A 341 19.69 -29.21 2.27
C ALA A 341 18.43 -30.09 2.42
N ARG A 342 17.24 -29.49 2.33
CA ARG A 342 16.00 -30.24 2.10
C ARG A 342 15.68 -30.18 0.62
N GLN A 343 15.53 -31.36 0.04
CA GLN A 343 15.12 -31.65 -1.32
C GLN A 343 13.91 -30.78 -1.70
N ALA A 344 14.01 -30.09 -2.82
CA ALA A 344 12.90 -29.37 -3.43
C ALA A 344 11.81 -30.39 -3.78
N ASP A 345 10.76 -30.41 -3.00
CA ASP A 345 9.54 -31.14 -3.28
C ASP A 345 8.75 -30.33 -4.31
N THR A 346 8.83 -30.75 -5.58
CA THR A 346 8.17 -30.12 -6.73
C THR A 346 6.68 -30.47 -6.80
N SER A 347 5.97 -30.47 -5.66
CA SER A 347 4.52 -30.60 -5.67
C SER A 347 3.90 -29.24 -5.98
N THR A 348 3.10 -29.16 -7.03
CA THR A 348 2.29 -28.00 -7.39
C THR A 348 1.41 -27.60 -6.22
N ILE A 349 1.34 -26.32 -5.86
CA ILE A 349 0.46 -25.83 -4.79
C ILE A 349 -0.99 -26.18 -5.16
N PRO A 350 -1.76 -26.83 -4.27
CA PRO A 350 -3.15 -27.19 -4.55
C PRO A 350 -4.08 -25.98 -4.38
N TYR A 351 -4.03 -25.04 -5.34
CA TYR A 351 -4.78 -23.77 -5.32
C TYR A 351 -6.27 -23.96 -5.02
N ASP A 352 -6.90 -24.99 -5.58
CA ASP A 352 -8.32 -25.27 -5.33
C ASP A 352 -8.63 -25.60 -3.87
N ARG A 353 -7.70 -26.26 -3.17
CA ARG A 353 -7.84 -26.55 -1.74
C ARG A 353 -7.64 -25.32 -0.88
N LEU A 354 -6.65 -24.50 -1.20
CA LEU A 354 -6.43 -23.22 -0.52
C LEU A 354 -7.65 -22.29 -0.65
N ALA A 355 -8.23 -22.21 -1.84
CA ALA A 355 -9.45 -21.44 -2.07
C ALA A 355 -10.65 -21.97 -1.27
N GLN A 356 -10.79 -23.30 -1.15
CA GLN A 356 -11.82 -23.91 -0.31
C GLN A 356 -11.63 -23.63 1.19
N SER A 357 -10.39 -23.43 1.62
CA SER A 357 -10.03 -23.04 2.99
C SER A 357 -10.23 -21.53 3.25
N GLY A 358 -10.76 -20.78 2.29
CA GLY A 358 -10.98 -19.34 2.41
C GLY A 358 -9.74 -18.47 2.20
N ILE A 359 -8.69 -19.04 1.60
CA ILE A 359 -7.47 -18.31 1.21
C ILE A 359 -7.62 -17.79 -0.22
N ASN A 360 -7.48 -16.49 -0.39
CA ASN A 360 -7.37 -15.85 -1.70
C ASN A 360 -5.92 -15.93 -2.19
N VAL A 361 -5.64 -16.94 -3.00
CA VAL A 361 -4.29 -17.26 -3.47
C VAL A 361 -3.69 -16.12 -4.31
N ASP A 362 -4.51 -15.44 -5.12
CA ASP A 362 -4.03 -14.32 -5.94
C ASP A 362 -3.51 -13.18 -5.07
N VAL A 363 -4.20 -12.88 -3.97
CA VAL A 363 -3.76 -11.89 -2.97
C VAL A 363 -2.47 -12.32 -2.29
N GLY A 364 -2.37 -13.59 -1.88
CA GLY A 364 -1.16 -14.12 -1.25
C GLY A 364 0.05 -14.11 -2.18
N LEU A 365 -0.11 -14.51 -3.43
CA LEU A 365 0.93 -14.45 -4.44
C LEU A 365 1.37 -13.02 -4.75
N ASP A 366 0.44 -12.07 -4.78
CA ASP A 366 0.77 -10.64 -5.01
C ASP A 366 1.72 -10.11 -3.92
N TYR A 367 1.49 -10.48 -2.65
CA TYR A 367 2.39 -10.15 -1.54
C TYR A 367 3.74 -10.88 -1.59
N CYS A 368 3.78 -12.04 -2.23
CA CYS A 368 5.01 -12.80 -2.49
C CYS A 368 5.65 -12.45 -3.86
N ALA A 369 5.25 -11.34 -4.49
CA ALA A 369 5.74 -10.87 -5.78
C ALA A 369 5.57 -11.88 -6.93
N GLY A 370 4.60 -12.77 -6.84
CA GLY A 370 4.31 -13.83 -7.82
C GLY A 370 5.21 -15.06 -7.71
N ASP A 371 6.05 -15.14 -6.68
CA ASP A 371 6.94 -16.29 -6.43
C ASP A 371 6.19 -17.38 -5.66
N GLU A 372 5.87 -18.49 -6.35
CA GLU A 372 5.11 -19.62 -5.78
C GLU A 372 5.89 -20.37 -4.70
N ASP A 373 7.21 -20.49 -4.82
CA ASP A 373 8.05 -21.17 -3.84
C ASP A 373 8.13 -20.35 -2.55
N PHE A 374 8.28 -19.05 -2.69
CA PHE A 374 8.25 -18.12 -1.56
C PHE A 374 6.86 -18.10 -0.90
N TYR A 375 5.78 -18.09 -1.67
CA TYR A 375 4.41 -18.18 -1.12
C TYR A 375 4.19 -19.47 -0.33
N ARG A 376 4.68 -20.60 -0.83
CA ARG A 376 4.64 -21.90 -0.12
C ARG A 376 5.40 -21.84 1.21
N GLU A 377 6.55 -21.18 1.23
CA GLU A 377 7.32 -20.97 2.45
C GLU A 377 6.53 -20.13 3.46
N MET A 378 5.86 -19.07 3.01
CA MET A 378 5.01 -18.23 3.88
C MET A 378 3.82 -18.99 4.47
N LEU A 379 3.15 -19.85 3.69
CA LEU A 379 2.09 -20.72 4.20
C LEU A 379 2.60 -21.67 5.27
N ARG A 380 3.76 -22.31 5.04
CA ARG A 380 4.40 -23.20 6.03
C ARG A 380 4.77 -22.46 7.32
N LEU A 381 5.36 -21.29 7.19
CA LEU A 381 5.75 -20.46 8.34
C LEU A 381 4.54 -20.01 9.15
N PHE A 382 3.47 -19.57 8.48
CA PHE A 382 2.21 -19.18 9.13
C PHE A 382 1.62 -20.33 9.96
N SER A 383 1.54 -21.54 9.40
CA SER A 383 1.00 -22.70 10.10
C SER A 383 1.92 -23.17 11.24
N ALA A 384 3.24 -23.14 11.04
CA ALA A 384 4.22 -23.57 12.05
C ALA A 384 4.20 -22.67 13.31
N GLN A 385 4.01 -21.36 13.13
CA GLN A 385 3.92 -20.40 14.24
C GLN A 385 2.52 -20.30 14.87
N GLY A 386 1.53 -20.99 14.29
CA GLY A 386 0.13 -20.83 14.65
C GLY A 386 -0.18 -21.15 16.11
N GLU A 387 0.39 -22.22 16.66
CA GLU A 387 0.15 -22.64 18.06
C GLU A 387 0.75 -21.64 19.06
N GLU A 388 1.98 -21.18 18.83
CA GLU A 388 2.65 -20.20 19.68
C GLU A 388 1.87 -18.89 19.71
N LYS A 389 1.47 -18.36 18.55
CA LYS A 389 0.67 -17.13 18.46
C LYS A 389 -0.67 -17.23 19.17
N ARG A 390 -1.37 -18.36 19.03
CA ARG A 390 -2.63 -18.57 19.75
C ARG A 390 -2.41 -18.58 21.27
N THR A 391 -1.34 -19.23 21.73
CA THR A 391 -0.99 -19.29 23.15
C THR A 391 -0.67 -17.91 23.71
N GLU A 392 0.11 -17.10 23.00
CA GLU A 392 0.43 -15.73 23.42
C GLU A 392 -0.83 -14.86 23.50
N ILE A 393 -1.67 -14.87 22.45
CA ILE A 393 -2.92 -14.08 22.42
C ILE A 393 -3.86 -14.52 23.54
N ALA A 394 -3.98 -15.82 23.81
CA ALA A 394 -4.80 -16.35 24.90
C ALA A 394 -4.26 -15.93 26.28
N ALA A 395 -2.95 -15.96 26.51
CA ALA A 395 -2.34 -15.51 27.76
C ALA A 395 -2.60 -14.02 28.04
N LEU A 396 -2.53 -13.17 27.01
CA LEU A 396 -2.84 -11.74 27.12
C LEU A 396 -4.33 -11.48 27.38
N TYR A 397 -5.20 -12.30 26.81
CA TYR A 397 -6.63 -12.27 27.10
C TYR A 397 -6.93 -12.64 28.55
N GLU A 398 -6.32 -13.73 29.08
CA GLU A 398 -6.49 -14.17 30.46
C GLU A 398 -5.94 -13.17 31.49
N SER A 399 -4.81 -12.53 31.16
CA SER A 399 -4.23 -11.46 32.01
C SER A 399 -4.95 -10.13 31.91
N ALA A 400 -5.91 -9.99 31.01
CA ALA A 400 -6.61 -8.74 30.68
C ALA A 400 -5.64 -7.60 30.28
N ASP A 401 -4.52 -7.93 29.67
CA ASP A 401 -3.60 -6.95 29.07
C ASP A 401 -4.06 -6.58 27.66
N TRP A 402 -5.00 -5.64 27.61
CA TRP A 402 -5.63 -5.26 26.35
C TRP A 402 -4.71 -4.45 25.43
N ALA A 403 -3.68 -3.84 25.97
CA ALA A 403 -2.71 -3.08 25.17
C ALA A 403 -1.82 -4.03 24.36
N ASP A 404 -1.18 -5.01 25.01
CA ASP A 404 -0.36 -5.99 24.31
C ASP A 404 -1.21 -6.98 23.51
N TYR A 405 -2.43 -7.30 23.98
CA TYR A 405 -3.41 -8.04 23.19
C TYR A 405 -3.68 -7.40 21.83
N ALA A 406 -3.92 -6.08 21.80
CA ALA A 406 -4.16 -5.37 20.55
C ALA A 406 -2.95 -5.41 19.61
N ILE A 407 -1.72 -5.40 20.13
CA ILE A 407 -0.49 -5.52 19.36
C ILE A 407 -0.39 -6.92 18.74
N LYS A 408 -0.62 -7.98 19.51
CA LYS A 408 -0.52 -9.37 19.00
C LYS A 408 -1.63 -9.70 18.00
N VAL A 409 -2.83 -9.22 18.20
CA VAL A 409 -3.92 -9.36 17.23
C VAL A 409 -3.66 -8.53 15.97
N HIS A 410 -3.00 -7.37 16.09
CA HIS A 410 -2.52 -6.58 14.96
C HIS A 410 -1.52 -7.37 14.09
N ALA A 411 -0.55 -8.04 14.72
CA ALA A 411 0.40 -8.90 14.04
C ALA A 411 -0.31 -10.05 13.29
N LEU A 412 -1.28 -10.71 13.94
CA LEU A 412 -2.08 -11.76 13.32
C LEU A 412 -2.87 -11.23 12.11
N LYS A 413 -3.46 -10.03 12.18
CA LYS A 413 -4.13 -9.39 11.05
C LYS A 413 -3.21 -9.25 9.84
N SER A 414 -1.99 -8.77 10.06
CA SER A 414 -1.01 -8.53 8.98
C SER A 414 -0.56 -9.84 8.34
N THR A 415 -0.16 -10.81 9.15
CA THR A 415 0.33 -12.11 8.66
C THR A 415 -0.77 -12.92 7.97
N SER A 416 -2.02 -12.85 8.43
CA SER A 416 -3.18 -13.48 7.77
C SER A 416 -3.42 -12.88 6.38
N LEU A 417 -3.32 -11.55 6.25
CA LEU A 417 -3.52 -10.91 4.94
C LEU A 417 -2.39 -11.26 3.95
N THR A 418 -1.16 -11.40 4.45
CA THR A 418 0.00 -11.78 3.63
C THR A 418 -0.18 -13.13 2.94
N ILE A 419 -0.86 -14.09 3.58
CA ILE A 419 -1.16 -15.38 2.94
C ILE A 419 -2.50 -15.40 2.17
N GLY A 420 -3.21 -14.27 2.11
CA GLY A 420 -4.51 -14.16 1.45
C GLY A 420 -5.70 -14.59 2.31
N ALA A 421 -5.53 -14.80 3.63
CA ALA A 421 -6.61 -15.15 4.56
C ALA A 421 -7.41 -13.90 4.99
N GLU A 422 -8.13 -13.31 4.04
CA GLU A 422 -8.81 -12.00 4.20
C GLU A 422 -9.87 -12.02 5.31
N ALA A 423 -10.61 -13.13 5.45
CA ALA A 423 -11.65 -13.27 6.47
C ALA A 423 -11.06 -13.27 7.91
N LEU A 424 -9.96 -14.01 8.12
CA LEU A 424 -9.26 -14.03 9.41
C LEU A 424 -8.63 -12.67 9.72
N SER A 425 -8.03 -12.03 8.72
CA SER A 425 -7.49 -10.67 8.83
C SER A 425 -8.56 -9.65 9.24
N ALA A 426 -9.77 -9.75 8.67
CA ALA A 426 -10.89 -8.88 9.03
C ALA A 426 -11.35 -9.08 10.49
N GLN A 427 -11.46 -10.33 10.95
CA GLN A 427 -11.79 -10.63 12.35
C GLN A 427 -10.74 -10.09 13.32
N ALA A 428 -9.46 -10.29 13.01
CA ALA A 428 -8.36 -9.76 13.80
C ALA A 428 -8.38 -8.22 13.85
N LYS A 429 -8.72 -7.54 12.75
CA LYS A 429 -8.85 -6.09 12.70
C LYS A 429 -9.94 -5.56 13.65
N GLU A 430 -11.08 -6.20 13.71
CA GLU A 430 -12.16 -5.80 14.63
C GLU A 430 -11.73 -5.92 16.11
N LEU A 431 -11.04 -7.01 16.45
CA LEU A 431 -10.50 -7.21 17.81
C LEU A 431 -9.34 -6.27 18.15
N GLU A 432 -8.47 -5.96 17.19
CA GLU A 432 -7.45 -4.91 17.34
C GLU A 432 -8.09 -3.56 17.69
N LEU A 433 -9.13 -3.17 16.95
CA LEU A 433 -9.85 -1.92 17.19
C LEU A 433 -10.57 -1.91 18.54
N ALA A 434 -11.14 -3.04 18.95
CA ALA A 434 -11.75 -3.20 20.27
C ALA A 434 -10.73 -3.05 21.39
N GLY A 435 -9.55 -3.68 21.25
CA GLY A 435 -8.45 -3.53 22.21
C GLY A 435 -7.99 -2.09 22.37
N LYS A 436 -7.79 -1.38 21.26
CA LYS A 436 -7.41 0.05 21.25
C LYS A 436 -8.47 0.98 21.86
N ARG A 437 -9.75 0.58 21.83
CA ARG A 437 -10.86 1.36 22.40
C ARG A 437 -11.20 0.95 23.82
N GLY A 438 -10.60 -0.13 24.33
CA GLY A 438 -10.93 -0.73 25.63
C GLY A 438 -12.33 -1.38 25.68
N ASP A 439 -12.83 -1.85 24.53
CA ASP A 439 -14.14 -2.54 24.40
C ASP A 439 -13.99 -4.01 24.79
N VAL A 440 -13.92 -4.23 26.08
CA VAL A 440 -13.71 -5.56 26.70
C VAL A 440 -14.86 -6.52 26.40
N ASP A 441 -16.08 -6.02 26.29
CA ASP A 441 -17.25 -6.86 26.02
C ASP A 441 -17.20 -7.44 24.61
N PHE A 442 -16.79 -6.63 23.63
CA PHE A 442 -16.56 -7.10 22.26
C PHE A 442 -15.43 -8.13 22.21
N ILE A 443 -14.30 -7.88 22.89
CA ILE A 443 -13.18 -8.81 22.94
C ILE A 443 -13.62 -10.16 23.50
N ARG A 444 -14.35 -10.17 24.63
CA ARG A 444 -14.84 -11.40 25.27
C ARG A 444 -15.79 -12.18 24.36
N ALA A 445 -16.60 -11.50 23.58
CA ALA A 445 -17.56 -12.13 22.67
C ALA A 445 -16.89 -12.78 21.45
N HIS A 446 -15.75 -12.28 20.96
CA HIS A 446 -15.18 -12.67 19.68
C HIS A 446 -13.78 -13.33 19.77
N HIS A 447 -13.08 -13.23 20.90
CA HIS A 447 -11.75 -13.79 21.09
C HIS A 447 -11.64 -15.27 20.70
N HIS A 448 -12.52 -16.12 21.25
CA HIS A 448 -12.48 -17.56 21.02
C HIS A 448 -12.79 -17.90 19.54
N ALA A 449 -13.67 -17.15 18.90
CA ALA A 449 -13.98 -17.34 17.48
C ALA A 449 -12.76 -17.07 16.60
N LEU A 450 -11.98 -16.02 16.90
CA LEU A 450 -10.74 -15.71 16.18
C LEU A 450 -9.72 -16.85 16.33
N LEU A 451 -9.49 -17.33 17.57
CA LEU A 451 -8.52 -18.40 17.80
C LEU A 451 -8.90 -19.70 17.11
N SER A 452 -10.20 -20.06 17.15
CA SER A 452 -10.70 -21.25 16.45
C SER A 452 -10.55 -21.13 14.93
N ALA A 453 -10.89 -19.99 14.36
CA ALA A 453 -10.72 -19.77 12.92
C ALA A 453 -9.23 -19.83 12.50
N HIS A 454 -8.33 -19.30 13.32
CA HIS A 454 -6.89 -19.40 13.08
C HIS A 454 -6.38 -20.85 13.20
N GLU A 455 -6.85 -21.62 14.19
CA GLU A 455 -6.50 -23.04 14.35
C GLU A 455 -6.95 -23.87 13.15
N GLU A 456 -8.20 -23.71 12.73
CA GLU A 456 -8.78 -24.42 11.58
C GLU A 456 -7.99 -24.12 10.30
N LEU A 457 -7.64 -22.86 10.07
CA LEU A 457 -6.86 -22.46 8.91
C LEU A 457 -5.46 -23.07 8.93
N CYS A 458 -4.75 -23.03 10.08
CA CYS A 458 -3.44 -23.65 10.22
C CYS A 458 -3.49 -25.17 9.97
N ALA A 459 -4.50 -25.87 10.47
CA ALA A 459 -4.69 -27.29 10.24
C ALA A 459 -4.89 -27.60 8.74
N GLN A 460 -5.72 -26.82 8.05
CA GLN A 460 -5.96 -26.97 6.61
C GLN A 460 -4.68 -26.71 5.78
N ILE A 461 -3.85 -25.76 6.17
CA ILE A 461 -2.56 -25.49 5.49
C ILE A 461 -1.58 -26.66 5.69
N ILE A 462 -1.56 -27.29 6.87
CA ILE A 462 -0.67 -28.43 7.16
C ILE A 462 -1.03 -29.68 6.34
N GLU A 463 -2.31 -29.85 6.00
CA GLU A 463 -2.81 -30.97 5.19
C GLU A 463 -2.54 -30.81 3.68
N LEU A 464 -1.99 -29.68 3.26
CA LEU A 464 -1.66 -29.36 1.86
C LEU A 464 -0.21 -29.68 1.55
#